data_5f63f8973c09eae4b8b19af6c2e7176e
#
_entry.id   5f63f8973c09eae4b8b19af6c2e7176e
#
_cell.length_a   1.000
_cell.length_b   1.000
_cell.length_c   1.000
_cell.angle_alpha   90.00
_cell.angle_beta   90.00
_cell.angle_gamma   90.00
#
_symmetry.space_group_name_H-M   'P 1'
#
loop_
_entity.id
_entity.type
_entity.pdbx_description
1 polymer ?
#
loop_
_entity_poly.entity_id
_entity_poly.type
_entity_poly.pdbx_seq_one_letter_code
_entity_poly.pdbx_strand_id
1 'polypeptide(L)'
;RRQRQMCIRDSAYVAGNQIQIMSQVSGSVTKVWADNTDFVKEGDVLVTLDPTDARQAFEKAKTALASSVRQTHQLMINSKQLQANIEVQKIALAKAQSDYNRRVPLGNANLIGREELQHARDAVTSAQAQLDVAIQQYNANQAMILGTKLEDQPAVQQAATEVRNAWLALERTRIISPMTGYVSRRAVQPGAQISPTTPLMAVVPATNMWVDANFKETQIANMRIGQPVTITTDIYGDDVKYTGKVVGLDMGTGSAFSLLPAQNATGNWIKVVQRLPVRIELDQKQLEQYPLRIGLSTLVSVNTTNRDGQVLANKVRSTPVAVSTAREISLAPVNKLIDDIVKANAG
;
A
#
# COMPACT_ATOMS: atom_id res chain seq x y z
N ARG A 1 -15.99 48.60 29.27
CA ARG A 1 -15.74 48.32 27.83
C ARG A 1 -16.20 46.89 27.57
N ARG A 2 -17.39 46.73 26.92
CA ARG A 2 -17.91 45.40 26.54
C ARG A 2 -16.92 44.76 25.53
N GLN A 3 -16.37 43.63 25.90
CA GLN A 3 -15.60 42.79 24.98
C GLN A 3 -16.50 42.48 23.76
N ARG A 4 -16.01 42.82 22.58
CA ARG A 4 -16.72 42.52 21.32
C ARG A 4 -16.57 41.01 21.05
N GLN A 5 -17.57 40.26 21.43
CA GLN A 5 -17.68 38.85 21.11
C GLN A 5 -18.61 38.67 19.92
N MET A 6 -18.23 37.81 19.00
CA MET A 6 -19.12 37.37 17.92
C MET A 6 -19.79 36.07 18.31
N CYS A 7 -21.11 36.04 18.16
CA CYS A 7 -21.93 34.86 18.48
C CYS A 7 -22.73 34.45 17.25
N ILE A 8 -22.71 33.15 16.94
CA ILE A 8 -23.58 32.52 15.93
C ILE A 8 -24.31 31.35 16.56
N ARG A 9 -25.62 31.28 16.36
CA ARG A 9 -26.47 30.30 17.01
C ARG A 9 -26.87 29.11 16.15
N ASP A 10 -27.21 29.31 14.89
CA ASP A 10 -27.97 28.31 14.11
C ASP A 10 -27.20 27.66 12.97
N SER A 11 -25.92 28.00 12.73
CA SER A 11 -25.18 27.54 11.58
C SER A 11 -23.81 26.96 11.90
N ALA A 12 -23.60 26.57 13.15
CA ALA A 12 -22.40 25.88 13.58
C ALA A 12 -22.74 24.41 13.91
N TYR A 13 -21.94 23.53 13.40
CA TYR A 13 -22.14 22.09 13.56
C TYR A 13 -20.83 21.41 13.92
N VAL A 14 -20.94 20.34 14.70
CA VAL A 14 -19.82 19.44 14.96
C VAL A 14 -19.50 18.69 13.68
N ALA A 15 -18.24 18.69 13.29
CA ALA A 15 -17.71 17.95 12.16
C ALA A 15 -16.60 16.99 12.60
N GLY A 16 -16.29 16.05 11.78
CA GLY A 16 -15.24 15.09 12.03
C GLY A 16 -14.97 14.25 10.79
N ASN A 17 -13.88 13.55 10.80
CA ASN A 17 -13.53 12.61 9.73
C ASN A 17 -14.31 11.33 9.95
N GLN A 18 -15.20 11.00 9.04
CA GLN A 18 -15.76 9.66 8.96
C GLN A 18 -15.08 8.90 7.83
N ILE A 19 -14.77 7.64 8.05
CA ILE A 19 -14.15 6.80 7.04
C ILE A 19 -15.15 5.78 6.56
N GLN A 20 -15.38 5.74 5.25
CA GLN A 20 -16.12 4.66 4.62
C GLN A 20 -15.24 3.44 4.51
N ILE A 21 -15.72 2.33 5.03
CA ILE A 21 -15.02 1.06 4.96
C ILE A 21 -15.35 0.41 3.62
N MET A 22 -14.32 0.09 2.88
CA MET A 22 -14.39 -0.57 1.57
C MET A 22 -13.44 -1.73 1.53
N SER A 23 -13.74 -2.71 0.70
CA SER A 23 -12.86 -3.85 0.45
C SER A 23 -11.79 -3.50 -0.57
N GLN A 24 -10.63 -4.13 -0.48
CA GLN A 24 -9.61 -4.08 -1.53
C GLN A 24 -9.79 -5.21 -2.57
N VAL A 25 -10.65 -6.17 -2.29
CA VAL A 25 -10.91 -7.32 -3.14
C VAL A 25 -12.42 -7.54 -3.29
N SER A 26 -12.82 -8.17 -4.39
CA SER A 26 -14.20 -8.60 -4.58
C SER A 26 -14.44 -9.95 -3.92
N GLY A 27 -15.66 -10.19 -3.49
CA GLY A 27 -16.04 -11.48 -2.93
C GLY A 27 -17.41 -11.47 -2.28
N SER A 28 -17.80 -12.63 -1.76
CA SER A 28 -19.03 -12.82 -0.99
C SER A 28 -18.79 -12.61 0.49
N VAL A 29 -19.65 -11.85 1.13
CA VAL A 29 -19.60 -11.63 2.57
C VAL A 29 -20.09 -12.88 3.31
N THR A 30 -19.25 -13.40 4.21
CA THR A 30 -19.61 -14.53 5.07
C THR A 30 -19.99 -14.10 6.47
N LYS A 31 -19.33 -13.11 7.02
CA LYS A 31 -19.54 -12.61 8.38
C LYS A 31 -19.44 -11.10 8.42
N VAL A 32 -20.31 -10.49 9.21
CA VAL A 32 -20.26 -9.08 9.59
C VAL A 32 -20.07 -9.03 11.10
N TRP A 33 -18.94 -8.47 11.55
CA TRP A 33 -18.53 -8.52 12.95
C TRP A 33 -18.95 -7.29 13.77
N ALA A 34 -19.35 -6.22 13.09
CA ALA A 34 -19.73 -4.98 13.75
C ALA A 34 -21.03 -4.45 13.15
N ASP A 35 -21.88 -3.91 14.02
CA ASP A 35 -23.15 -3.29 13.65
C ASP A 35 -23.14 -1.81 14.02
N ASN A 36 -24.17 -1.09 13.61
CA ASN A 36 -24.37 0.31 13.97
C ASN A 36 -24.27 0.49 15.48
N THR A 37 -23.58 1.53 15.91
CA THR A 37 -23.34 1.90 17.30
C THR A 37 -22.25 1.10 18.02
N ASP A 38 -21.71 0.06 17.44
CA ASP A 38 -20.61 -0.71 18.04
C ASP A 38 -19.31 0.10 18.09
N PHE A 39 -18.58 -0.08 19.17
CA PHE A 39 -17.22 0.43 19.31
C PHE A 39 -16.23 -0.52 18.67
N VAL A 40 -15.31 0.00 17.87
CA VAL A 40 -14.24 -0.78 17.21
C VAL A 40 -12.90 -0.08 17.41
N LYS A 41 -11.86 -0.88 17.53
CA LYS A 41 -10.48 -0.39 17.60
C LYS A 41 -9.80 -0.52 16.25
N GLU A 42 -8.79 0.29 16.01
CA GLU A 42 -7.93 0.17 14.83
C GLU A 42 -7.38 -1.26 14.73
N GLY A 43 -7.56 -1.90 13.58
CA GLY A 43 -7.13 -3.26 13.33
C GLY A 43 -8.19 -4.35 13.59
N ASP A 44 -9.32 -4.00 14.21
CA ASP A 44 -10.40 -4.97 14.42
C ASP A 44 -11.04 -5.40 13.11
N VAL A 45 -11.38 -6.68 12.99
CA VAL A 45 -12.06 -7.22 11.81
C VAL A 45 -13.52 -6.78 11.82
N LEU A 46 -13.95 -6.17 10.73
CA LEU A 46 -15.33 -5.70 10.57
C LEU A 46 -16.16 -6.62 9.69
N VAL A 47 -15.57 -7.10 8.59
CA VAL A 47 -16.24 -7.94 7.60
C VAL A 47 -15.28 -9.03 7.17
N THR A 48 -15.79 -10.24 7.02
CA THR A 48 -15.05 -11.37 6.47
C THR A 48 -15.69 -11.81 5.17
N LEU A 49 -14.87 -11.95 4.13
CA LEU A 49 -15.29 -12.51 2.84
C LEU A 49 -14.99 -13.99 2.78
N ASP A 50 -15.63 -14.71 1.84
CA ASP A 50 -15.31 -16.09 1.55
C ASP A 50 -13.85 -16.20 1.06
N PRO A 51 -12.98 -16.92 1.77
CA PRO A 51 -11.57 -17.00 1.44
C PRO A 51 -11.21 -18.12 0.47
N THR A 52 -12.18 -18.88 -0.02
CA THR A 52 -11.93 -20.14 -0.76
C THR A 52 -11.05 -19.95 -1.98
N ASP A 53 -11.43 -19.00 -2.87
CA ASP A 53 -10.67 -18.76 -4.10
C ASP A 53 -9.29 -18.20 -3.83
N ALA A 54 -9.19 -17.27 -2.87
CA ALA A 54 -7.91 -16.69 -2.48
C ALA A 54 -6.98 -17.73 -1.84
N ARG A 55 -7.52 -18.65 -1.04
CA ARG A 55 -6.75 -19.73 -0.44
C ARG A 55 -6.23 -20.71 -1.48
N GLN A 56 -7.05 -21.06 -2.46
CA GLN A 56 -6.64 -21.94 -3.57
C GLN A 56 -5.55 -21.27 -4.43
N ALA A 57 -5.70 -19.99 -4.73
CA ALA A 57 -4.67 -19.23 -5.45
C ALA A 57 -3.35 -19.19 -4.68
N PHE A 58 -3.41 -19.05 -3.38
CA PHE A 58 -2.23 -19.08 -2.51
C PHE A 58 -1.53 -20.44 -2.54
N GLU A 59 -2.28 -21.53 -2.42
CA GLU A 59 -1.73 -22.89 -2.52
C GLU A 59 -1.08 -23.14 -3.89
N LYS A 60 -1.75 -22.71 -4.97
CA LYS A 60 -1.19 -22.79 -6.33
C LYS A 60 0.11 -22.03 -6.46
N ALA A 61 0.18 -20.81 -5.92
CA ALA A 61 1.38 -19.99 -5.98
C ALA A 61 2.55 -20.62 -5.21
N LYS A 62 2.28 -21.23 -4.04
CA LYS A 62 3.30 -21.96 -3.28
C LYS A 62 3.86 -23.16 -4.06
N THR A 63 2.99 -23.91 -4.71
CA THR A 63 3.40 -25.03 -5.55
C THR A 63 4.24 -24.58 -6.74
N ALA A 64 3.86 -23.46 -7.38
CA ALA A 64 4.63 -22.88 -8.46
C ALA A 64 6.03 -22.41 -8.02
N LEU A 65 6.13 -21.86 -6.81
CA LEU A 65 7.43 -21.50 -6.23
C LEU A 65 8.31 -22.73 -6.01
N ALA A 66 7.77 -23.78 -5.41
CA ALA A 66 8.50 -25.02 -5.20
C ALA A 66 9.01 -25.61 -6.52
N SER A 67 8.17 -25.62 -7.55
CA SER A 67 8.54 -26.07 -8.90
C SER A 67 9.64 -25.20 -9.51
N SER A 68 9.54 -23.89 -9.40
CA SER A 68 10.54 -22.95 -9.90
C SER A 68 11.90 -23.13 -9.22
N VAL A 69 11.90 -23.35 -7.91
CA VAL A 69 13.14 -23.63 -7.15
C VAL A 69 13.80 -24.92 -7.63
N ARG A 70 13.03 -25.97 -7.81
CA ARG A 70 13.55 -27.28 -8.29
C ARG A 70 14.13 -27.18 -9.71
N GLN A 71 13.45 -26.47 -10.62
CA GLN A 71 13.92 -26.26 -11.97
C GLN A 71 15.23 -25.44 -11.99
N THR A 72 15.31 -24.40 -11.17
CA THR A 72 16.50 -23.56 -11.04
C THR A 72 17.67 -24.35 -10.44
N HIS A 73 17.40 -25.17 -9.44
CA HIS A 73 18.40 -26.06 -8.85
C HIS A 73 18.96 -27.03 -9.88
N GLN A 74 18.08 -27.62 -10.70
CA GLN A 74 18.51 -28.52 -11.80
C GLN A 74 19.39 -27.80 -12.81
N LEU A 75 19.06 -26.55 -13.16
CA LEU A 75 19.86 -25.72 -14.05
C LEU A 75 21.28 -25.50 -13.49
N MET A 76 21.39 -25.25 -12.18
CA MET A 76 22.66 -25.08 -11.50
C MET A 76 23.48 -26.35 -11.43
N ILE A 77 22.85 -27.51 -11.22
CA ILE A 77 23.49 -28.82 -11.28
C ILE A 77 23.99 -29.11 -12.71
N ASN A 78 23.18 -28.79 -13.71
CA ASN A 78 23.56 -28.96 -15.11
C ASN A 78 24.81 -28.13 -15.47
N SER A 79 24.98 -26.97 -14.87
CA SER A 79 26.19 -26.16 -15.00
C SER A 79 27.44 -26.91 -14.56
N LYS A 80 27.36 -27.61 -13.42
CA LYS A 80 28.48 -28.45 -12.93
C LYS A 80 28.78 -29.60 -13.87
N GLN A 81 27.76 -30.23 -14.43
CA GLN A 81 27.91 -31.30 -15.42
C GLN A 81 28.62 -30.81 -16.68
N LEU A 82 28.24 -29.65 -17.21
CA LEU A 82 28.86 -29.03 -18.36
C LEU A 82 30.32 -28.64 -18.09
N GLN A 83 30.61 -28.16 -16.88
CA GLN A 83 31.97 -27.86 -16.45
C GLN A 83 32.84 -29.13 -16.41
N ALA A 84 32.32 -30.24 -15.91
CA ALA A 84 33.00 -31.52 -15.90
C ALA A 84 33.28 -32.01 -17.34
N ASN A 85 32.33 -31.80 -18.26
CA ASN A 85 32.53 -32.16 -19.67
C ASN A 85 33.68 -31.35 -20.33
N ILE A 86 33.83 -30.07 -19.96
CA ILE A 86 34.96 -29.25 -20.39
C ILE A 86 36.29 -29.94 -19.99
N GLU A 87 36.40 -30.41 -18.77
CA GLU A 87 37.59 -31.11 -18.29
C GLU A 87 37.85 -32.41 -19.10
N VAL A 88 36.80 -33.17 -19.41
CA VAL A 88 36.91 -34.36 -20.26
C VAL A 88 37.46 -33.99 -21.63
N GLN A 89 36.95 -32.92 -22.26
CA GLN A 89 37.41 -32.50 -23.58
C GLN A 89 38.85 -31.94 -23.57
N LYS A 90 39.22 -31.24 -22.47
CA LYS A 90 40.62 -30.79 -22.28
C LYS A 90 41.59 -31.96 -22.22
N ILE A 91 41.24 -33.04 -21.53
CA ILE A 91 42.05 -34.24 -21.45
C ILE A 91 42.18 -34.91 -22.84
N ALA A 92 41.07 -34.99 -23.59
CA ALA A 92 41.06 -35.53 -24.93
C ALA A 92 41.95 -34.73 -25.90
N LEU A 93 41.90 -33.39 -25.81
CA LEU A 93 42.76 -32.52 -26.59
C LEU A 93 44.23 -32.70 -26.24
N ALA A 94 44.55 -32.75 -24.94
CA ALA A 94 45.92 -32.97 -24.49
C ALA A 94 46.49 -34.29 -25.00
N LYS A 95 45.69 -35.35 -25.01
CA LYS A 95 46.06 -36.65 -25.56
C LYS A 95 46.33 -36.57 -27.09
N ALA A 96 45.43 -35.97 -27.85
CA ALA A 96 45.57 -35.80 -29.28
C ALA A 96 46.80 -34.95 -29.62
N GLN A 97 47.02 -33.86 -28.87
CA GLN A 97 48.19 -32.99 -29.04
C GLN A 97 49.50 -33.73 -28.75
N SER A 98 49.56 -34.54 -27.69
CA SER A 98 50.67 -35.33 -27.31
C SER A 98 51.01 -36.38 -28.40
N ASP A 99 49.98 -37.05 -28.91
CA ASP A 99 50.17 -38.05 -30.02
C ASP A 99 50.68 -37.34 -31.25
N TYR A 100 50.16 -36.20 -31.64
CA TYR A 100 50.67 -35.45 -32.79
C TYR A 100 52.12 -35.01 -32.59
N ASN A 101 52.46 -34.45 -31.44
CA ASN A 101 53.81 -34.01 -31.11
C ASN A 101 54.86 -35.14 -31.18
N ARG A 102 54.43 -36.33 -30.80
CA ARG A 102 55.31 -37.51 -30.91
C ARG A 102 55.52 -37.97 -32.38
N ARG A 103 54.52 -37.78 -33.25
CA ARG A 103 54.52 -38.22 -34.64
C ARG A 103 55.20 -37.24 -35.59
N VAL A 104 55.27 -35.97 -35.26
CA VAL A 104 55.88 -34.93 -36.11
C VAL A 104 57.36 -35.29 -36.44
N PRO A 105 58.23 -35.59 -35.46
CA PRO A 105 59.61 -35.96 -35.78
C PRO A 105 59.72 -37.23 -36.63
N LEU A 106 58.84 -38.20 -36.45
CA LEU A 106 58.79 -39.44 -37.19
C LEU A 106 58.38 -39.20 -38.64
N GLY A 107 57.44 -38.31 -38.90
CA GLY A 107 57.06 -37.92 -40.26
C GLY A 107 58.17 -37.16 -41.01
N ASN A 108 58.88 -36.27 -40.31
CA ASN A 108 59.98 -35.51 -40.83
C ASN A 108 61.17 -36.44 -41.21
N ALA A 109 61.33 -37.57 -40.50
CA ALA A 109 62.32 -38.60 -40.78
C ALA A 109 61.84 -39.64 -41.79
N ASN A 110 60.66 -39.48 -42.37
CA ASN A 110 59.97 -40.42 -43.27
C ASN A 110 59.72 -41.81 -42.66
N LEU A 111 59.63 -41.93 -41.34
CA LEU A 111 59.38 -43.19 -40.64
C LEU A 111 57.87 -43.52 -40.55
N ILE A 112 57.00 -42.56 -40.80
CA ILE A 112 55.55 -42.76 -40.92
C ILE A 112 55.03 -42.06 -42.17
N GLY A 113 53.89 -42.51 -42.71
CA GLY A 113 53.26 -41.92 -43.88
C GLY A 113 52.66 -40.54 -43.64
N ARG A 114 52.54 -39.79 -44.73
CA ARG A 114 51.88 -38.45 -44.68
C ARG A 114 50.42 -38.51 -44.19
N GLU A 115 49.71 -39.57 -44.58
CA GLU A 115 48.33 -39.80 -44.18
C GLU A 115 48.23 -39.98 -42.69
N GLU A 116 49.11 -40.78 -42.09
CA GLU A 116 49.13 -41.02 -40.64
C GLU A 116 49.39 -39.72 -39.85
N LEU A 117 50.31 -38.88 -40.31
CA LEU A 117 50.60 -37.59 -39.71
C LEU A 117 49.43 -36.64 -39.86
N GLN A 118 48.78 -36.65 -41.05
CA GLN A 118 47.56 -35.79 -41.27
C GLN A 118 46.42 -36.24 -40.40
N HIS A 119 46.22 -37.55 -40.21
CA HIS A 119 45.19 -38.06 -39.28
C HIS A 119 45.44 -37.61 -37.85
N ALA A 120 46.68 -37.58 -37.41
CA ALA A 120 47.06 -37.10 -36.10
C ALA A 120 46.76 -35.56 -35.94
N ARG A 121 47.05 -34.80 -37.01
CA ARG A 121 46.75 -33.39 -37.08
C ARG A 121 45.24 -33.14 -37.03
N ASP A 122 44.45 -33.88 -37.78
CA ASP A 122 43.00 -33.81 -37.84
C ASP A 122 42.39 -34.20 -36.50
N ALA A 123 42.96 -35.14 -35.78
CA ALA A 123 42.54 -35.52 -34.45
C ALA A 123 42.66 -34.34 -33.43
N VAL A 124 43.77 -33.59 -33.56
CA VAL A 124 43.94 -32.36 -32.72
C VAL A 124 42.89 -31.31 -33.07
N THR A 125 42.66 -31.06 -34.36
CA THR A 125 41.65 -30.09 -34.82
C THR A 125 40.26 -30.51 -34.34
N SER A 126 39.89 -31.78 -34.46
CA SER A 126 38.62 -32.31 -34.00
C SER A 126 38.45 -32.17 -32.46
N ALA A 127 39.49 -32.52 -31.71
CA ALA A 127 39.45 -32.41 -30.25
C ALA A 127 39.34 -30.97 -29.80
N GLN A 128 40.03 -30.03 -30.50
CA GLN A 128 39.90 -28.61 -30.21
C GLN A 128 38.48 -28.12 -30.49
N ALA A 129 37.86 -28.51 -31.57
CA ALA A 129 36.49 -28.14 -31.90
C ALA A 129 35.49 -28.69 -30.88
N GLN A 130 35.69 -29.93 -30.43
CA GLN A 130 34.82 -30.50 -29.38
C GLN A 130 34.97 -29.77 -28.05
N LEU A 131 36.19 -29.36 -27.69
CA LEU A 131 36.40 -28.52 -26.50
C LEU A 131 35.70 -27.18 -26.63
N ASP A 132 35.80 -26.53 -27.79
CA ASP A 132 35.15 -25.24 -28.05
C ASP A 132 33.61 -25.35 -27.92
N VAL A 133 33.02 -26.43 -28.46
CA VAL A 133 31.58 -26.69 -28.29
C VAL A 133 31.22 -26.86 -26.82
N ALA A 134 32.01 -27.63 -26.08
CA ALA A 134 31.78 -27.84 -24.65
C ALA A 134 31.83 -26.50 -23.85
N ILE A 135 32.79 -25.63 -24.17
CA ILE A 135 32.93 -24.31 -23.57
C ILE A 135 31.70 -23.44 -23.88
N GLN A 136 31.25 -23.44 -25.15
CA GLN A 136 30.07 -22.66 -25.53
C GLN A 136 28.79 -23.16 -24.86
N GLN A 137 28.62 -24.46 -24.71
CA GLN A 137 27.50 -25.04 -23.98
C GLN A 137 27.50 -24.61 -22.52
N TYR A 138 28.66 -24.63 -21.89
CA TYR A 138 28.81 -24.14 -20.50
C TYR A 138 28.50 -22.64 -20.39
N ASN A 139 29.05 -21.82 -21.30
CA ASN A 139 28.82 -20.39 -21.31
C ASN A 139 27.34 -20.05 -21.53
N ALA A 140 26.64 -20.77 -22.41
CA ALA A 140 25.21 -20.58 -22.63
C ALA A 140 24.40 -20.86 -21.35
N ASN A 141 24.75 -21.92 -20.62
CA ASN A 141 24.10 -22.24 -19.36
C ASN A 141 24.43 -21.20 -18.29
N GLN A 142 25.67 -20.72 -18.22
CA GLN A 142 26.06 -19.67 -17.26
C GLN A 142 25.39 -18.33 -17.54
N ALA A 143 25.11 -18.02 -18.80
CA ALA A 143 24.38 -16.81 -19.17
C ALA A 143 22.97 -16.77 -18.56
N MET A 144 22.34 -17.94 -18.40
CA MET A 144 21.04 -18.04 -17.74
C MET A 144 21.11 -17.88 -16.22
N ILE A 145 22.25 -18.27 -15.62
CA ILE A 145 22.48 -18.23 -14.17
C ILE A 145 23.04 -16.88 -13.72
N LEU A 146 23.90 -16.26 -14.53
CA LEU A 146 24.57 -14.96 -14.27
C LEU A 146 25.33 -14.90 -12.94
N GLY A 147 25.79 -16.04 -12.41
CA GLY A 147 26.52 -16.10 -11.14
C GLY A 147 25.71 -15.74 -9.92
N THR A 148 24.38 -15.65 -10.00
CA THR A 148 23.47 -15.32 -8.90
C THR A 148 23.13 -16.56 -8.07
N LYS A 149 22.85 -16.35 -6.80
CA LYS A 149 22.35 -17.41 -5.92
C LYS A 149 20.99 -17.91 -6.40
N LEU A 150 20.63 -19.13 -6.01
CA LEU A 150 19.34 -19.74 -6.37
C LEU A 150 18.15 -18.86 -5.98
N GLU A 151 18.13 -18.36 -4.78
CA GLU A 151 17.06 -17.51 -4.27
C GLU A 151 16.93 -16.16 -4.99
N ASP A 152 18.00 -15.70 -5.64
CA ASP A 152 18.02 -14.43 -6.37
C ASP A 152 17.77 -14.59 -7.87
N GLN A 153 17.56 -15.82 -8.34
CA GLN A 153 17.25 -16.08 -9.75
C GLN A 153 15.88 -15.48 -10.14
N PRO A 154 15.77 -14.87 -11.33
CA PRO A 154 14.53 -14.20 -11.75
C PRO A 154 13.28 -15.07 -11.69
N ALA A 155 13.38 -16.34 -12.09
CA ALA A 155 12.25 -17.26 -12.06
C ALA A 155 11.77 -17.53 -10.61
N VAL A 156 12.70 -17.66 -9.67
CA VAL A 156 12.39 -17.85 -8.25
C VAL A 156 11.79 -16.58 -7.66
N GLN A 157 12.36 -15.41 -7.98
CA GLN A 157 11.85 -14.12 -7.52
C GLN A 157 10.44 -13.84 -8.04
N GLN A 158 10.18 -14.15 -9.30
CA GLN A 158 8.84 -14.00 -9.89
C GLN A 158 7.82 -14.90 -9.18
N ALA A 159 8.16 -16.17 -8.98
CA ALA A 159 7.29 -17.10 -8.27
C ALA A 159 7.07 -16.68 -6.81
N ALA A 160 8.10 -16.16 -6.14
CA ALA A 160 7.99 -15.61 -4.79
C ALA A 160 7.05 -14.40 -4.73
N THR A 161 7.12 -13.52 -5.72
CA THR A 161 6.20 -12.37 -5.83
C THR A 161 4.75 -12.82 -6.00
N GLU A 162 4.50 -13.85 -6.80
CA GLU A 162 3.16 -14.43 -6.94
C GLU A 162 2.64 -15.02 -5.61
N VAL A 163 3.51 -15.65 -4.83
CA VAL A 163 3.16 -16.13 -3.48
C VAL A 163 2.75 -14.95 -2.58
N ARG A 164 3.52 -13.86 -2.60
CA ARG A 164 3.19 -12.65 -1.82
C ARG A 164 1.85 -12.06 -2.25
N ASN A 165 1.61 -11.94 -3.54
CA ASN A 165 0.35 -11.40 -4.08
C ASN A 165 -0.85 -12.26 -3.69
N ALA A 166 -0.74 -13.58 -3.80
CA ALA A 166 -1.81 -14.50 -3.41
C ALA A 166 -2.06 -14.48 -1.90
N TRP A 167 -1.00 -14.37 -1.10
CA TRP A 167 -1.11 -14.24 0.34
C TRP A 167 -1.79 -12.93 0.75
N LEU A 168 -1.43 -11.81 0.11
CA LEU A 168 -2.08 -10.52 0.35
C LEU A 168 -3.57 -10.57 -0.01
N ALA A 169 -3.92 -11.19 -1.14
CA ALA A 169 -5.32 -11.35 -1.51
C ALA A 169 -6.11 -12.15 -0.47
N LEU A 170 -5.49 -13.19 0.10
CA LEU A 170 -6.09 -13.97 1.18
C LEU A 170 -6.25 -13.14 2.47
N GLU A 171 -5.22 -12.40 2.88
CA GLU A 171 -5.30 -11.51 4.05
C GLU A 171 -6.36 -10.42 3.87
N ARG A 172 -6.53 -9.89 2.66
CA ARG A 172 -7.51 -8.84 2.33
C ARG A 172 -8.96 -9.34 2.33
N THR A 173 -9.21 -10.62 2.47
CA THR A 173 -10.57 -11.14 2.71
C THR A 173 -11.07 -10.82 4.11
N ARG A 174 -10.21 -10.44 5.01
CA ARG A 174 -10.55 -9.88 6.32
C ARG A 174 -10.45 -8.36 6.25
N ILE A 175 -11.57 -7.69 6.31
CA ILE A 175 -11.64 -6.24 6.21
C ILE A 175 -11.59 -5.66 7.62
N ILE A 176 -10.57 -4.88 7.89
CA ILE A 176 -10.29 -4.33 9.21
C ILE A 176 -10.63 -2.85 9.31
N SER A 177 -10.84 -2.39 10.53
CA SER A 177 -11.06 -0.97 10.80
C SER A 177 -9.74 -0.20 10.71
N PRO A 178 -9.66 0.88 9.89
CA PRO A 178 -8.47 1.70 9.79
C PRO A 178 -8.30 2.68 10.95
N MET A 179 -9.29 2.78 11.83
CA MET A 179 -9.25 3.71 12.96
C MET A 179 -10.13 3.22 14.11
N THR A 180 -9.88 3.77 15.29
CA THR A 180 -10.72 3.56 16.47
C THR A 180 -11.92 4.50 16.44
N GLY A 181 -13.10 3.96 16.65
CA GLY A 181 -14.32 4.76 16.65
C GLY A 181 -15.57 3.91 16.75
N TYR A 182 -16.67 4.48 16.26
CA TYR A 182 -17.99 3.86 16.30
C TYR A 182 -18.49 3.58 14.90
N VAL A 183 -19.13 2.44 14.73
CA VAL A 183 -19.71 2.02 13.46
C VAL A 183 -21.03 2.75 13.22
N SER A 184 -21.21 3.22 12.01
CA SER A 184 -22.42 3.85 11.52
C SER A 184 -22.69 3.42 10.07
N ARG A 185 -23.94 3.49 9.64
CA ARG A 185 -24.34 3.23 8.25
C ARG A 185 -23.89 1.87 7.72
N ARG A 186 -24.04 0.82 8.52
CA ARG A 186 -23.81 -0.53 8.02
C ARG A 186 -24.81 -0.84 6.91
N ALA A 187 -24.28 -1.07 5.69
CA ALA A 187 -25.07 -1.40 4.50
C ALA A 187 -24.88 -2.86 4.08
N VAL A 188 -23.83 -3.52 4.57
CA VAL A 188 -23.47 -4.88 4.15
C VAL A 188 -24.17 -5.92 4.98
N GLN A 189 -24.57 -7.02 4.33
CA GLN A 189 -25.19 -8.19 4.97
C GLN A 189 -24.44 -9.45 4.57
N PRO A 190 -24.44 -10.52 5.41
CA PRO A 190 -23.94 -11.81 5.00
C PRO A 190 -24.65 -12.32 3.76
N GLY A 191 -23.90 -12.92 2.83
CA GLY A 191 -24.39 -13.38 1.54
C GLY A 191 -24.34 -12.34 0.42
N ALA A 192 -24.04 -11.09 0.73
CA ALA A 192 -23.89 -10.04 -0.28
C ALA A 192 -22.62 -10.23 -1.11
N GLN A 193 -22.72 -9.94 -2.40
CA GLN A 193 -21.58 -9.88 -3.29
C GLN A 193 -21.07 -8.45 -3.32
N ILE A 194 -19.80 -8.22 -2.99
CA ILE A 194 -19.21 -6.89 -2.91
C ILE A 194 -18.00 -6.73 -3.85
N SER A 195 -17.71 -5.49 -4.19
CA SER A 195 -16.55 -5.07 -4.96
C SER A 195 -15.79 -3.97 -4.20
N PRO A 196 -14.57 -3.58 -4.65
CA PRO A 196 -13.84 -2.47 -4.04
C PRO A 196 -14.57 -1.12 -4.06
N THR A 197 -15.60 -0.96 -4.88
CA THR A 197 -16.40 0.26 -4.96
C THR A 197 -17.65 0.24 -4.08
N THR A 198 -17.95 -0.88 -3.43
CA THR A 198 -19.14 -1.04 -2.59
C THR A 198 -18.89 -0.51 -1.19
N PRO A 199 -19.61 0.52 -0.71
CA PRO A 199 -19.50 0.95 0.68
C PRO A 199 -20.08 -0.11 1.63
N LEU A 200 -19.35 -0.44 2.67
CA LEU A 200 -19.74 -1.48 3.64
C LEU A 200 -20.35 -0.88 4.90
N MET A 201 -19.67 0.09 5.48
CA MET A 201 -20.07 0.83 6.67
C MET A 201 -19.20 2.07 6.80
N ALA A 202 -19.50 2.90 7.78
CA ALA A 202 -18.67 4.04 8.15
C ALA A 202 -18.15 3.87 9.57
N VAL A 203 -16.95 4.34 9.85
CA VAL A 203 -16.40 4.46 11.20
C VAL A 203 -16.19 5.92 11.50
N VAL A 204 -16.74 6.37 12.62
CA VAL A 204 -16.69 7.75 13.09
C VAL A 204 -15.83 7.79 14.35
N PRO A 205 -14.79 8.65 14.42
CA PRO A 205 -13.94 8.72 15.61
C PRO A 205 -14.72 9.23 16.83
N ALA A 206 -14.34 8.77 18.01
CA ALA A 206 -14.89 9.25 19.26
C ALA A 206 -14.33 10.64 19.63
N THR A 207 -13.14 10.95 19.13
CA THR A 207 -12.41 12.20 19.34
C THR A 207 -11.93 12.75 17.99
N ASN A 208 -11.11 13.81 17.99
CA ASN A 208 -10.65 14.49 16.78
C ASN A 208 -11.77 15.14 15.96
N MET A 209 -12.76 15.65 16.67
CA MET A 209 -13.84 16.45 16.09
C MET A 209 -13.50 17.92 16.16
N TRP A 210 -14.11 18.70 15.28
CA TRP A 210 -14.02 20.15 15.28
C TRP A 210 -15.40 20.74 15.03
N VAL A 211 -15.50 22.06 15.06
CA VAL A 211 -16.73 22.77 14.74
C VAL A 211 -16.52 23.57 13.46
N ASP A 212 -17.42 23.39 12.52
CA ASP A 212 -17.53 24.24 11.34
C ASP A 212 -18.64 25.28 11.60
N ALA A 213 -18.22 26.53 11.75
CA ALA A 213 -19.12 27.63 11.99
C ALA A 213 -19.22 28.53 10.77
N ASN A 214 -20.44 28.81 10.32
CA ASN A 214 -20.67 29.63 9.14
C ASN A 214 -20.96 31.08 9.61
N PHE A 215 -19.93 31.94 9.51
CA PHE A 215 -20.04 33.35 9.88
C PHE A 215 -20.42 34.19 8.68
N LYS A 216 -21.17 35.27 8.94
CA LYS A 216 -21.52 36.26 7.91
C LYS A 216 -20.28 37.05 7.47
N GLU A 217 -20.27 37.50 6.24
CA GLU A 217 -19.18 38.32 5.69
C GLU A 217 -18.77 39.47 6.62
N THR A 218 -19.74 40.17 7.18
CA THR A 218 -19.50 41.32 8.07
C THR A 218 -18.84 40.93 9.40
N GLN A 219 -18.95 39.69 9.82
CA GLN A 219 -18.36 39.19 11.07
C GLN A 219 -16.89 38.74 10.89
N ILE A 220 -16.52 38.33 9.70
CA ILE A 220 -15.20 37.73 9.41
C ILE A 220 -14.10 38.78 9.44
N ALA A 221 -14.37 40.03 9.15
CA ALA A 221 -13.40 41.11 9.10
C ALA A 221 -12.50 41.19 10.35
N ASN A 222 -13.06 40.84 11.52
CA ASN A 222 -12.36 40.90 12.80
C ASN A 222 -11.83 39.55 13.28
N MET A 223 -12.05 38.47 12.53
CA MET A 223 -11.61 37.13 12.89
C MET A 223 -10.19 36.86 12.44
N ARG A 224 -9.43 36.19 13.29
CA ARG A 224 -8.02 35.79 13.04
C ARG A 224 -7.77 34.39 13.55
N ILE A 225 -6.85 33.71 12.92
CA ILE A 225 -6.40 32.40 13.37
C ILE A 225 -5.78 32.50 14.75
N GLY A 226 -6.16 31.62 15.65
CA GLY A 226 -5.67 31.55 17.02
C GLY A 226 -6.56 32.25 18.05
N GLN A 227 -7.61 32.92 17.64
CA GLN A 227 -8.56 33.56 18.58
C GLN A 227 -9.28 32.50 19.44
N PRO A 228 -9.43 32.73 20.75
CA PRO A 228 -10.15 31.82 21.64
C PRO A 228 -11.65 31.76 21.31
N VAL A 229 -12.20 30.56 21.42
CA VAL A 229 -13.62 30.30 21.16
C VAL A 229 -14.23 29.54 22.32
N THR A 230 -15.43 29.94 22.70
CA THR A 230 -16.28 29.19 23.66
C THR A 230 -17.43 28.56 22.88
N ILE A 231 -17.67 27.28 23.11
CA ILE A 231 -18.69 26.52 22.39
C ILE A 231 -19.61 25.86 23.40
N THR A 232 -20.91 26.02 23.19
CA THR A 232 -21.96 25.28 23.89
C THR A 232 -22.73 24.46 22.88
N THR A 233 -23.32 23.36 23.30
CA THR A 233 -24.06 22.45 22.43
C THR A 233 -25.51 22.30 22.92
N ASP A 234 -26.38 22.01 22.00
CA ASP A 234 -27.80 21.79 22.35
C ASP A 234 -28.00 20.52 23.19
N ILE A 235 -27.13 19.50 22.96
CA ILE A 235 -27.24 18.22 23.67
C ILE A 235 -26.90 18.34 25.17
N TYR A 236 -25.96 19.20 25.55
CA TYR A 236 -25.51 19.37 26.95
C TYR A 236 -25.94 20.70 27.56
N GLY A 237 -26.45 21.62 26.75
CA GLY A 237 -26.85 22.95 27.21
C GLY A 237 -25.67 23.84 27.65
N ASP A 238 -25.98 24.89 28.40
CA ASP A 238 -24.98 25.87 28.81
C ASP A 238 -24.08 25.42 29.96
N ASP A 239 -24.40 24.30 30.60
CA ASP A 239 -23.64 23.76 31.74
C ASP A 239 -22.29 23.18 31.31
N VAL A 240 -22.20 22.74 30.05
CA VAL A 240 -20.96 22.20 29.46
C VAL A 240 -20.44 23.18 28.42
N LYS A 241 -19.28 23.77 28.70
CA LYS A 241 -18.61 24.70 27.78
C LYS A 241 -17.32 24.09 27.27
N TYR A 242 -17.22 24.02 25.95
CA TYR A 242 -15.99 23.61 25.29
C TYR A 242 -15.16 24.84 25.00
N THR A 243 -13.84 24.71 25.14
CA THR A 243 -12.90 25.74 24.72
C THR A 243 -12.25 25.31 23.42
N GLY A 244 -11.96 26.26 22.57
CA GLY A 244 -11.36 26.01 21.28
C GLY A 244 -10.63 27.23 20.74
N LYS A 245 -10.11 27.09 19.54
CA LYS A 245 -9.41 28.15 18.81
C LYS A 245 -9.83 28.15 17.36
N VAL A 246 -9.85 29.35 16.76
CA VAL A 246 -9.97 29.46 15.30
C VAL A 246 -8.70 28.93 14.67
N VAL A 247 -8.80 27.91 13.81
CA VAL A 247 -7.65 27.31 13.13
C VAL A 247 -7.59 27.62 11.65
N GLY A 248 -8.68 28.03 11.05
CA GLY A 248 -8.70 28.41 9.65
C GLY A 248 -10.01 29.02 9.21
N LEU A 249 -9.93 29.84 8.17
CA LEU A 249 -11.06 30.41 7.47
C LEU A 249 -11.03 29.87 6.03
N ASP A 250 -12.17 29.42 5.54
CA ASP A 250 -12.26 28.85 4.21
C ASP A 250 -12.08 29.93 3.12
N MET A 251 -11.64 29.51 1.94
CA MET A 251 -11.41 30.41 0.80
C MET A 251 -12.66 30.72 0.00
N GLY A 252 -13.77 30.02 0.27
CA GLY A 252 -15.01 30.21 -0.47
C GLY A 252 -16.23 30.15 0.41
N THR A 253 -17.27 30.83 -0.01
CA THR A 253 -18.58 30.78 0.64
C THR A 253 -19.31 29.47 0.32
N GLY A 254 -20.27 29.07 1.17
CA GLY A 254 -21.06 27.89 0.93
C GLY A 254 -21.76 27.89 -0.43
N SER A 255 -22.25 29.04 -0.87
CA SER A 255 -22.90 29.16 -2.18
C SER A 255 -21.94 29.06 -3.38
N ALA A 256 -20.68 29.48 -3.21
CA ALA A 256 -19.67 29.35 -4.26
C ALA A 256 -19.28 27.90 -4.53
N PHE A 257 -19.37 27.01 -3.55
CA PHE A 257 -19.12 25.58 -3.66
C PHE A 257 -20.35 24.73 -3.90
N SER A 258 -21.54 25.37 -3.97
CA SER A 258 -22.79 24.67 -4.24
C SER A 258 -22.87 24.30 -5.72
N LEU A 259 -23.35 23.08 -6.02
CA LEU A 259 -23.60 22.62 -7.38
C LEU A 259 -24.78 23.32 -8.06
N LEU A 260 -25.70 23.90 -7.24
CA LEU A 260 -26.87 24.63 -7.73
C LEU A 260 -26.77 26.08 -7.24
N PRO A 261 -26.69 27.07 -8.14
CA PRO A 261 -26.69 28.47 -7.73
C PRO A 261 -28.01 28.83 -7.04
N ALA A 262 -27.91 29.59 -5.94
CA ALA A 262 -29.06 30.08 -5.24
C ALA A 262 -29.83 31.09 -6.11
N GLN A 263 -31.02 30.72 -6.57
CA GLN A 263 -31.96 31.60 -7.27
C GLN A 263 -33.19 31.74 -6.43
N ASN A 264 -33.80 32.96 -6.40
CA ASN A 264 -35.08 33.09 -5.81
C ASN A 264 -36.19 32.54 -6.71
N ALA A 265 -37.37 32.30 -6.14
CA ALA A 265 -38.51 31.71 -6.83
C ALA A 265 -39.03 32.55 -8.02
N THR A 266 -38.70 33.85 -8.09
CA THR A 266 -39.10 34.75 -9.15
C THR A 266 -38.03 34.98 -10.21
N GLY A 267 -36.86 34.40 -10.08
CA GLY A 267 -35.73 34.58 -11.01
C GLY A 267 -35.06 35.96 -10.93
N ASN A 268 -35.47 36.84 -10.00
CA ASN A 268 -34.87 38.15 -9.79
C ASN A 268 -33.55 38.04 -9.02
N TRP A 269 -32.58 38.90 -9.39
CA TRP A 269 -31.30 38.96 -8.71
C TRP A 269 -31.44 39.66 -7.37
N ILE A 270 -31.19 38.96 -6.25
CA ILE A 270 -31.21 39.51 -4.90
C ILE A 270 -29.79 39.32 -4.31
N LYS A 271 -29.26 40.37 -3.70
CA LYS A 271 -28.03 40.27 -2.94
C LYS A 271 -28.32 39.49 -1.65
N VAL A 272 -27.78 38.27 -1.55
CA VAL A 272 -27.84 37.40 -0.39
C VAL A 272 -26.56 37.57 0.43
N VAL A 273 -26.69 37.76 1.75
CA VAL A 273 -25.51 37.76 2.63
C VAL A 273 -24.85 36.40 2.60
N GLN A 274 -23.57 36.38 2.18
CA GLN A 274 -22.80 35.16 2.12
C GLN A 274 -22.26 34.77 3.49
N ARG A 275 -22.08 33.47 3.70
CA ARG A 275 -21.49 32.90 4.91
C ARG A 275 -20.25 32.16 4.56
N LEU A 276 -19.20 32.34 5.36
CA LEU A 276 -17.90 31.68 5.18
C LEU A 276 -17.69 30.67 6.30
N PRO A 277 -17.36 29.40 5.95
CA PRO A 277 -17.00 28.40 6.95
C PRO A 277 -15.71 28.77 7.68
N VAL A 278 -15.75 28.68 8.98
CA VAL A 278 -14.60 28.87 9.87
C VAL A 278 -14.42 27.60 10.66
N ARG A 279 -13.21 27.04 10.62
CA ARG A 279 -12.87 25.83 11.35
C ARG A 279 -12.41 26.20 12.75
N ILE A 280 -13.00 25.55 13.75
CA ILE A 280 -12.71 25.76 15.16
C ILE A 280 -12.27 24.44 15.76
N GLU A 281 -11.04 24.40 16.28
CA GLU A 281 -10.51 23.25 17.01
C GLU A 281 -11.15 23.16 18.39
N LEU A 282 -11.48 21.94 18.82
CA LEU A 282 -12.00 21.64 20.15
C LEU A 282 -10.90 21.03 21.03
N ASP A 283 -11.00 21.27 22.35
CA ASP A 283 -10.16 20.57 23.33
C ASP A 283 -10.53 19.08 23.37
N GLN A 284 -9.60 18.22 23.03
CA GLN A 284 -9.83 16.78 22.95
C GLN A 284 -10.15 16.15 24.31
N LYS A 285 -9.60 16.68 25.41
CA LYS A 285 -9.90 16.20 26.75
C LYS A 285 -11.36 16.43 27.13
N GLN A 286 -11.91 17.57 26.72
CA GLN A 286 -13.33 17.87 26.94
C GLN A 286 -14.23 16.96 26.10
N LEU A 287 -13.81 16.58 24.90
CA LEU A 287 -14.51 15.59 24.08
C LEU A 287 -14.53 14.21 24.69
N GLU A 288 -13.44 13.78 25.34
CA GLU A 288 -13.40 12.52 26.06
C GLU A 288 -14.36 12.48 27.24
N GLN A 289 -14.49 13.58 27.95
CA GLN A 289 -15.36 13.69 29.09
C GLN A 289 -16.85 13.85 28.69
N TYR A 290 -17.11 14.63 27.66
CA TYR A 290 -18.45 14.90 27.13
C TYR A 290 -18.48 14.64 25.63
N PRO A 291 -18.71 13.37 25.20
CA PRO A 291 -18.66 13.01 23.80
C PRO A 291 -19.69 13.74 22.94
N LEU A 292 -19.24 14.18 21.78
CA LEU A 292 -20.09 14.78 20.77
C LEU A 292 -20.25 13.82 19.59
N ARG A 293 -21.20 14.12 18.72
CA ARG A 293 -21.46 13.41 17.48
C ARG A 293 -21.41 14.37 16.32
N ILE A 294 -21.01 13.88 15.16
CA ILE A 294 -20.98 14.66 13.92
C ILE A 294 -22.40 15.14 13.60
N GLY A 295 -22.52 16.40 13.24
CA GLY A 295 -23.78 17.02 12.84
C GLY A 295 -24.57 17.67 13.96
N LEU A 296 -24.13 17.56 15.24
CA LEU A 296 -24.81 18.22 16.34
C LEU A 296 -24.67 19.75 16.25
N SER A 297 -25.74 20.45 16.57
CA SER A 297 -25.79 21.91 16.58
C SER A 297 -25.05 22.50 17.77
N THR A 298 -24.33 23.58 17.52
CA THR A 298 -23.53 24.28 18.53
C THR A 298 -23.76 25.77 18.47
N LEU A 299 -23.50 26.43 19.59
CA LEU A 299 -23.43 27.87 19.70
C LEU A 299 -21.98 28.28 19.93
N VAL A 300 -21.46 29.10 19.04
CA VAL A 300 -20.05 29.50 19.03
C VAL A 300 -19.91 30.97 19.39
N SER A 301 -19.00 31.27 20.33
CA SER A 301 -18.65 32.65 20.71
C SER A 301 -17.15 32.86 20.55
N VAL A 302 -16.74 33.66 19.58
CA VAL A 302 -15.33 33.96 19.28
C VAL A 302 -14.93 35.26 19.98
N ASN A 303 -13.82 35.23 20.71
CA ASN A 303 -13.25 36.43 21.31
C ASN A 303 -12.32 37.10 20.29
N THR A 304 -12.74 38.24 19.76
CA THR A 304 -12.05 39.02 18.74
C THR A 304 -11.18 40.15 19.28
N THR A 305 -10.87 40.15 20.58
CA THR A 305 -10.07 41.19 21.22
C THR A 305 -8.66 41.26 20.67
N ASN A 306 -8.01 40.11 20.49
CA ASN A 306 -6.68 39.98 19.88
C ASN A 306 -6.82 39.74 18.39
N ARG A 307 -6.28 40.67 17.57
CA ARG A 307 -6.30 40.59 16.11
C ARG A 307 -4.91 40.47 15.51
N ASP A 308 -3.91 40.05 16.30
CA ASP A 308 -2.51 39.91 15.86
C ASP A 308 -2.30 38.66 15.02
N GLY A 309 -3.25 37.72 15.03
CA GLY A 309 -3.18 36.51 14.24
C GLY A 309 -3.39 36.75 12.74
N GLN A 310 -3.08 35.74 11.95
CA GLN A 310 -3.21 35.77 10.50
C GLN A 310 -4.65 35.58 10.07
N VAL A 311 -5.02 36.17 8.93
CA VAL A 311 -6.33 35.98 8.30
C VAL A 311 -6.40 34.64 7.58
N LEU A 312 -5.29 34.26 6.92
CA LEU A 312 -5.15 33.00 6.20
C LEU A 312 -3.86 32.31 6.63
N ALA A 313 -3.85 31.00 6.59
CA ALA A 313 -2.64 30.22 6.84
C ALA A 313 -1.59 30.50 5.76
N ASN A 314 -0.34 30.73 6.19
CA ASN A 314 0.77 31.03 5.28
C ASN A 314 1.91 30.00 5.36
N LYS A 315 1.78 28.98 6.17
CA LYS A 315 2.78 27.93 6.33
C LYS A 315 2.32 26.64 5.64
N VAL A 316 3.24 26.03 4.92
CA VAL A 316 3.01 24.69 4.36
C VAL A 316 3.16 23.66 5.48
N ARG A 317 2.23 22.72 5.52
CA ARG A 317 2.29 21.61 6.48
C ARG A 317 3.44 20.68 6.11
N SER A 318 4.29 20.37 7.08
CA SER A 318 5.46 19.51 6.90
C SER A 318 5.20 18.03 7.18
N THR A 319 4.10 17.73 7.86
CA THR A 319 3.71 16.37 8.23
C THR A 319 2.32 16.05 7.72
N PRO A 320 2.00 14.77 7.47
CA PRO A 320 0.63 14.39 7.10
C PRO A 320 -0.38 14.78 8.18
N VAL A 321 -1.56 15.22 7.76
CA VAL A 321 -2.67 15.54 8.67
C VAL A 321 -3.18 14.29 9.37
N ALA A 322 -3.23 13.19 8.61
CA ALA A 322 -3.72 11.91 9.10
C ALA A 322 -2.96 10.80 8.41
N VAL A 323 -2.68 9.74 9.13
CA VAL A 323 -2.01 8.54 8.63
C VAL A 323 -2.77 7.32 9.13
N SER A 324 -3.02 6.37 8.26
CA SER A 324 -3.54 5.06 8.63
C SER A 324 -2.52 3.99 8.32
N THR A 325 -2.14 3.21 9.31
CA THR A 325 -1.25 2.05 9.19
C THR A 325 -1.99 0.73 9.33
N ALA A 326 -3.29 0.77 9.64
CA ALA A 326 -4.09 -0.43 9.88
C ALA A 326 -4.24 -1.32 8.64
N ARG A 327 -4.11 -0.75 7.43
CA ARG A 327 -4.15 -1.50 6.16
C ARG A 327 -2.78 -2.00 5.71
N GLU A 328 -1.72 -1.58 6.37
CA GLU A 328 -0.38 -2.09 6.11
C GLU A 328 -0.28 -3.50 6.66
N ILE A 329 -0.14 -4.46 5.76
CA ILE A 329 0.02 -5.86 6.11
C ILE A 329 1.51 -6.17 6.09
N SER A 330 2.04 -6.63 7.22
CA SER A 330 3.43 -7.05 7.29
C SER A 330 3.66 -8.25 6.38
N LEU A 331 4.68 -8.18 5.53
CA LEU A 331 5.09 -9.30 4.67
C LEU A 331 6.02 -10.30 5.38
N ALA A 332 6.39 -10.05 6.63
CA ALA A 332 7.31 -10.92 7.36
C ALA A 332 6.86 -12.39 7.42
N PRO A 333 5.59 -12.73 7.72
CA PRO A 333 5.15 -14.12 7.73
C PRO A 333 5.26 -14.82 6.38
N VAL A 334 4.87 -14.15 5.30
CA VAL A 334 4.94 -14.73 3.95
C VAL A 334 6.38 -14.82 3.46
N ASN A 335 7.24 -13.86 3.80
CA ASN A 335 8.66 -13.92 3.44
C ASN A 335 9.35 -15.10 4.13
N LYS A 336 9.00 -15.38 5.40
CA LYS A 336 9.49 -16.56 6.10
C LYS A 336 9.01 -17.85 5.43
N LEU A 337 7.75 -17.92 5.04
CA LEU A 337 7.19 -19.06 4.31
C LEU A 337 7.90 -19.28 2.98
N ILE A 338 8.19 -18.21 2.24
CA ILE A 338 8.94 -18.26 0.98
C ILE A 338 10.34 -18.83 1.22
N ASP A 339 11.05 -18.33 2.22
CA ASP A 339 12.39 -18.83 2.58
C ASP A 339 12.35 -20.31 2.94
N ASP A 340 11.34 -20.76 3.68
CA ASP A 340 11.17 -22.17 4.04
C ASP A 340 10.92 -23.05 2.81
N ILE A 341 10.10 -22.59 1.85
CA ILE A 341 9.82 -23.30 0.61
C ILE A 341 11.10 -23.38 -0.26
N VAL A 342 11.85 -22.29 -0.37
CA VAL A 342 13.10 -22.25 -1.12
C VAL A 342 14.10 -23.24 -0.53
N LYS A 343 14.30 -23.23 0.77
CA LYS A 343 15.22 -24.15 1.45
C LYS A 343 14.82 -25.61 1.31
N ALA A 344 13.52 -25.91 1.41
CA ALA A 344 13.00 -27.27 1.30
C ALA A 344 13.18 -27.86 -0.12
N ASN A 345 13.25 -27.03 -1.16
CA ASN A 345 13.30 -27.46 -2.56
C ASN A 345 14.64 -27.22 -3.23
N ALA A 346 15.57 -26.59 -2.56
CA ALA A 346 16.91 -26.30 -3.10
C ALA A 346 17.90 -27.47 -3.00
N GLY A 347 17.50 -28.59 -2.43
CA GLY A 347 18.31 -29.79 -2.30
C GLY A 347 19.08 -29.86 -0.99
#